data_108663106abdedb0d302b658a4cdd1cb
#
_entry.id   108663106abdedb0d302b658a4cdd1cb
#
_cell.length_a   1.000
_cell.length_b   1.000
_cell.length_c   1.000
_cell.angle_alpha   90.00
_cell.angle_beta   90.00
_cell.angle_gamma   90.00
#
_symmetry.space_group_name_H-M   'P 1'
#
loop_
_entity.id
_entity.type
_entity.pdbx_description
1 polymer ?
#
loop_
_entity_poly.entity_id
_entity_poly.type
_entity_poly.pdbx_seq_one_letter_code
_entity_poly.pdbx_strand_id
1 'polypeptide(L)'
;QKIRTPRLRLTPTPSIHFEHPCLGKLNQRNILDLTFAGLSVEEQAEDAVLMPGMVITDLEIRQDGMKGVVCTAQVIYRQELTKGKVRCGLAILDMDFRAYRRLSHIIVHAGNPQTLIPSAMEMDALWEFLFNTGFIYPKKYQLIQSSREAFKGTYSRIYREEQEIEAHMTLQENDRVYAHVAILRAYQRTWMVHHLAARPLSGKHTGLFVLKNIIKYFDGLYRYPSIQIDHMIFYFRP
;
A
#
# COMPACT_ATOMS: atom_id res chain seq x y z
N GLN A 1 1.71 -18.78 -16.67
CA GLN A 1 2.90 -18.24 -15.97
C GLN A 1 2.44 -17.27 -14.90
N LYS A 2 2.61 -17.61 -13.61
CA LYS A 2 2.36 -16.65 -12.52
C LYS A 2 3.40 -15.54 -12.64
N ILE A 3 2.95 -14.33 -12.95
CA ILE A 3 3.79 -13.14 -12.94
C ILE A 3 4.25 -12.92 -11.50
N ARG A 4 5.54 -13.17 -11.22
CA ARG A 4 6.10 -12.88 -9.89
C ARG A 4 6.19 -11.38 -9.71
N THR A 5 5.58 -10.86 -8.67
CA THR A 5 5.75 -9.46 -8.28
C THR A 5 7.24 -9.18 -8.04
N PRO A 6 7.83 -8.12 -8.64
CA PRO A 6 9.23 -7.81 -8.42
C PRO A 6 9.46 -7.53 -6.92
N ARG A 7 10.55 -8.08 -6.39
CA ARG A 7 10.97 -7.85 -5.01
C ARG A 7 11.71 -6.52 -4.93
N LEU A 8 11.30 -5.68 -4.00
CA LEU A 8 11.89 -4.36 -3.81
C LEU A 8 12.88 -4.38 -2.65
N ARG A 9 14.05 -3.78 -2.88
CA ARG A 9 14.97 -3.38 -1.81
C ARG A 9 14.62 -1.96 -1.40
N LEU A 10 14.51 -1.73 -0.10
CA LEU A 10 14.03 -0.48 0.46
C LEU A 10 15.18 0.30 1.12
N THR A 11 15.15 1.62 0.99
CA THR A 11 16.08 2.52 1.67
C THR A 11 15.28 3.66 2.31
N PRO A 12 15.34 3.86 3.63
CA PRO A 12 16.07 3.05 4.62
C PRO A 12 15.57 1.61 4.71
N THR A 13 16.46 0.71 5.12
CA THR A 13 16.16 -0.73 5.24
C THR A 13 15.15 -0.97 6.36
N PRO A 14 13.95 -1.51 6.07
CA PRO A 14 12.98 -1.85 7.11
C PRO A 14 13.42 -3.10 7.88
N SER A 15 12.81 -3.31 9.03
CA SER A 15 13.05 -4.48 9.88
C SER A 15 11.74 -5.18 10.23
N ILE A 16 11.83 -6.48 10.55
CA ILE A 16 10.76 -7.21 11.22
C ILE A 16 11.06 -7.29 12.71
N HIS A 17 9.99 -7.19 13.50
CA HIS A 17 9.99 -7.40 14.95
C HIS A 17 8.95 -8.45 15.27
N PHE A 18 9.30 -9.45 16.08
CA PHE A 18 8.38 -10.53 16.44
C PHE A 18 8.81 -11.20 17.73
N GLU A 19 7.84 -11.76 18.46
CA GLU A 19 8.09 -12.70 19.52
C GLU A 19 8.20 -14.11 18.93
N HIS A 20 9.26 -14.82 19.27
CA HIS A 20 9.45 -16.17 18.73
C HIS A 20 8.44 -17.14 19.36
N PRO A 21 7.60 -17.84 18.56
CA PRO A 21 6.46 -18.61 19.08
C PRO A 21 6.80 -19.69 20.11
N CYS A 22 7.99 -20.29 19.99
CA CYS A 22 8.43 -21.35 20.90
C CYS A 22 9.35 -20.86 22.02
N LEU A 23 10.08 -19.75 21.83
CA LEU A 23 11.09 -19.28 22.78
C LEU A 23 10.60 -18.12 23.67
N GLY A 24 9.50 -17.44 23.28
CA GLY A 24 8.99 -16.27 23.97
C GLY A 24 9.95 -15.08 23.99
N LYS A 25 10.93 -15.04 23.08
CA LYS A 25 11.93 -13.97 22.99
C LYS A 25 11.60 -13.03 21.85
N LEU A 26 11.76 -11.74 22.10
CA LEU A 26 11.68 -10.70 21.08
C LEU A 26 12.89 -10.79 20.14
N ASN A 27 12.62 -10.76 18.86
CA ASN A 27 13.61 -10.81 17.80
C ASN A 27 13.43 -9.66 16.82
N GLN A 28 14.54 -9.20 16.26
CA GLN A 28 14.56 -8.21 15.19
C GLN A 28 15.46 -8.69 14.07
N ARG A 29 15.01 -8.54 12.81
CA ARG A 29 15.81 -8.85 11.61
C ARG A 29 15.60 -7.80 10.54
N ASN A 30 16.65 -7.48 9.80
CA ASN A 30 16.58 -6.56 8.67
C ASN A 30 15.96 -7.25 7.45
N ILE A 31 15.06 -6.54 6.77
CA ILE A 31 14.41 -7.04 5.56
C ILE A 31 15.36 -6.82 4.37
N LEU A 32 15.63 -7.87 3.62
CA LEU A 32 16.42 -7.81 2.39
C LEU A 32 15.58 -7.36 1.18
N ASP A 33 14.38 -7.88 1.09
CA ASP A 33 13.40 -7.53 0.06
C ASP A 33 11.97 -7.73 0.56
N LEU A 34 11.04 -6.95 -0.02
CA LEU A 34 9.65 -6.90 0.37
C LEU A 34 8.73 -6.87 -0.86
N THR A 35 7.58 -7.53 -0.74
CA THR A 35 6.47 -7.50 -1.70
C THR A 35 5.13 -7.49 -0.96
N PHE A 36 4.02 -7.35 -1.68
CA PHE A 36 2.68 -7.52 -1.10
C PHE A 36 2.41 -8.92 -0.52
N ALA A 37 3.13 -9.94 -0.95
CA ALA A 37 2.87 -11.33 -0.57
C ALA A 37 3.91 -11.93 0.38
N GLY A 38 5.00 -11.21 0.67
CA GLY A 38 6.04 -11.74 1.53
C GLY A 38 7.33 -10.94 1.48
N LEU A 39 8.27 -11.37 2.28
CA LEU A 39 9.55 -10.70 2.48
C LEU A 39 10.68 -11.72 2.65
N SER A 40 11.92 -11.27 2.60
CA SER A 40 13.04 -12.09 3.04
C SER A 40 13.94 -11.32 4.01
N VAL A 41 14.54 -12.06 4.93
CA VAL A 41 15.47 -11.56 5.94
C VAL A 41 16.76 -12.35 5.93
N GLU A 42 17.81 -11.81 6.52
CA GLU A 42 19.08 -12.49 6.73
C GLU A 42 19.33 -12.67 8.22
N GLU A 43 19.83 -13.86 8.61
CA GLU A 43 20.27 -14.20 9.95
C GLU A 43 21.73 -14.67 9.90
N GLN A 44 22.48 -14.56 11.01
CA GLN A 44 23.72 -15.30 11.20
C GLN A 44 23.35 -16.76 11.54
N ALA A 45 24.05 -17.72 10.98
CA ALA A 45 23.72 -19.14 11.16
C ALA A 45 23.73 -19.58 12.63
N GLU A 46 24.60 -18.97 13.45
CA GLU A 46 24.73 -19.21 14.89
C GLU A 46 23.52 -18.75 15.69
N ASP A 47 22.88 -17.63 15.24
CA ASP A 47 21.73 -17.00 15.91
C ASP A 47 20.42 -17.18 15.13
N ALA A 48 20.40 -18.10 14.16
CA ALA A 48 19.25 -18.28 13.28
C ALA A 48 18.11 -19.00 14.00
N VAL A 49 17.01 -18.29 14.20
CA VAL A 49 15.82 -18.78 14.91
C VAL A 49 14.63 -19.08 13.97
N LEU A 50 14.66 -18.56 12.75
CA LEU A 50 13.56 -18.77 11.79
C LEU A 50 13.65 -20.13 11.12
N MET A 51 12.61 -20.97 11.30
CA MET A 51 12.55 -22.30 10.73
C MET A 51 11.39 -22.45 9.75
N PRO A 52 11.58 -23.15 8.61
CA PRO A 52 10.50 -23.43 7.68
C PRO A 52 9.28 -24.05 8.35
N GLY A 53 8.10 -23.54 8.01
CA GLY A 53 6.83 -23.93 8.61
C GLY A 53 6.41 -23.10 9.84
N MET A 54 7.33 -22.37 10.48
CA MET A 54 7.00 -21.51 11.63
C MET A 54 6.01 -20.44 11.20
N VAL A 55 4.93 -20.28 11.98
CA VAL A 55 3.93 -19.21 11.84
C VAL A 55 4.13 -18.20 12.95
N ILE A 56 4.17 -16.94 12.57
CA ILE A 56 4.32 -15.78 13.47
C ILE A 56 3.08 -14.93 13.31
N THR A 57 2.24 -14.84 14.34
CA THR A 57 0.92 -14.20 14.29
C THR A 57 0.97 -12.68 14.35
N ASP A 58 1.94 -12.12 15.09
CA ASP A 58 2.08 -10.68 15.35
C ASP A 58 3.42 -10.15 14.87
N LEU A 59 3.81 -10.53 13.64
CA LEU A 59 5.00 -10.01 13.01
C LEU A 59 4.78 -8.54 12.63
N GLU A 60 5.60 -7.65 13.15
CA GLU A 60 5.54 -6.22 12.84
C GLU A 60 6.68 -5.83 11.89
N ILE A 61 6.34 -5.29 10.73
CA ILE A 61 7.27 -4.64 9.81
C ILE A 61 7.39 -3.18 10.20
N ARG A 62 8.61 -2.73 10.50
CA ARG A 62 8.91 -1.34 10.88
C ARG A 62 9.81 -0.68 9.85
N GLN A 63 9.49 0.55 9.53
CA GLN A 63 10.33 1.46 8.74
C GLN A 63 10.34 2.83 9.42
N ASP A 64 11.50 3.48 9.44
CA ASP A 64 11.68 4.78 10.09
C ASP A 64 10.67 5.80 9.58
N GLY A 65 10.07 6.55 10.51
CA GLY A 65 9.07 7.58 10.21
C GLY A 65 7.68 7.06 9.86
N MET A 66 7.45 5.73 9.89
CA MET A 66 6.15 5.14 9.55
C MET A 66 5.58 4.33 10.72
N LYS A 67 4.25 4.25 10.80
CA LYS A 67 3.58 3.31 11.72
C LYS A 67 3.84 1.88 11.29
N GLY A 68 4.05 0.99 12.24
CA GLY A 68 4.30 -0.43 12.01
C GLY A 68 3.16 -1.13 11.25
N VAL A 69 3.54 -2.15 10.48
CA VAL A 69 2.61 -3.04 9.76
C VAL A 69 2.58 -4.38 10.47
N VAL A 70 1.49 -4.69 11.14
CA VAL A 70 1.30 -5.98 11.83
C VAL A 70 0.65 -6.97 10.88
N CYS A 71 1.20 -8.18 10.81
CA CYS A 71 0.69 -9.24 9.95
C CYS A 71 0.97 -10.63 10.53
N THR A 72 0.24 -11.62 10.04
CA THR A 72 0.58 -13.03 10.24
C THR A 72 1.46 -13.49 9.08
N ALA A 73 2.60 -14.09 9.38
CA ALA A 73 3.54 -14.58 8.36
C ALA A 73 4.00 -15.99 8.65
N GLN A 74 4.36 -16.72 7.60
CA GLN A 74 4.95 -18.05 7.70
C GLN A 74 6.31 -18.09 7.05
N VAL A 75 7.28 -18.70 7.73
CA VAL A 75 8.59 -19.01 7.14
C VAL A 75 8.44 -20.12 6.13
N ILE A 76 8.73 -19.84 4.85
CA ILE A 76 8.53 -20.77 3.74
C ILE A 76 9.81 -21.54 3.40
N TYR A 77 10.95 -20.83 3.48
CA TYR A 77 12.23 -21.46 3.20
C TYR A 77 13.34 -20.87 4.05
N ARG A 78 14.36 -21.68 4.25
CA ARG A 78 15.66 -21.32 4.81
C ARG A 78 16.74 -21.77 3.83
N GLN A 79 17.63 -20.88 3.45
CA GLN A 79 18.73 -21.13 2.53
C GLN A 79 20.03 -20.67 3.14
N GLU A 80 20.98 -21.56 3.25
CA GLU A 80 22.34 -21.22 3.65
C GLU A 80 23.03 -20.40 2.56
N LEU A 81 23.69 -19.34 2.97
CA LEU A 81 24.52 -18.49 2.14
C LEU A 81 25.99 -18.67 2.53
N THR A 82 26.87 -18.05 1.75
CA THR A 82 28.29 -17.98 2.08
C THR A 82 28.55 -17.19 3.38
N LYS A 83 29.65 -17.45 4.06
CA LYS A 83 30.11 -16.73 5.26
C LYS A 83 29.20 -16.89 6.50
N GLY A 84 28.62 -18.06 6.71
CA GLY A 84 27.83 -18.33 7.91
C GLY A 84 26.52 -17.56 7.99
N LYS A 85 25.97 -17.12 6.88
CA LYS A 85 24.69 -16.43 6.78
C LYS A 85 23.59 -17.32 6.27
N VAL A 86 22.38 -17.04 6.73
CA VAL A 86 21.17 -17.76 6.32
C VAL A 86 20.14 -16.74 5.83
N ARG A 87 19.53 -17.03 4.69
CA ARG A 87 18.39 -16.26 4.17
C ARG A 87 17.09 -17.01 4.44
N CYS A 88 16.18 -16.36 5.12
CA CYS A 88 14.84 -16.86 5.36
C CYS A 88 13.82 -16.09 4.53
N GLY A 89 12.93 -16.80 3.83
CA GLY A 89 11.81 -16.19 3.12
C GLY A 89 10.52 -16.45 3.86
N LEU A 90 9.73 -15.38 4.06
CA LEU A 90 8.45 -15.41 4.74
C LEU A 90 7.33 -15.04 3.76
N ALA A 91 6.25 -15.83 3.79
CA ALA A 91 5.00 -15.45 3.14
C ALA A 91 4.11 -14.73 4.16
N ILE A 92 3.50 -13.63 3.75
CA ILE A 92 2.47 -12.97 4.54
C ILE A 92 1.17 -13.73 4.28
N LEU A 93 0.57 -14.26 5.34
CA LEU A 93 -0.65 -15.07 5.28
C LEU A 93 -1.91 -14.23 5.43
N ASP A 94 -1.87 -13.26 6.36
CA ASP A 94 -3.02 -12.40 6.65
C ASP A 94 -2.59 -11.07 7.28
N MET A 95 -3.39 -10.04 7.07
CA MET A 95 -3.33 -8.74 7.74
C MET A 95 -4.66 -8.01 7.60
N ASP A 96 -4.93 -7.04 8.46
CA ASP A 96 -6.09 -6.18 8.31
C ASP A 96 -5.89 -5.14 7.18
N PHE A 97 -6.97 -4.44 6.84
CA PHE A 97 -6.96 -3.45 5.77
C PHE A 97 -6.03 -2.25 6.08
N ARG A 98 -5.92 -1.84 7.34
CA ARG A 98 -5.03 -0.73 7.74
C ARG A 98 -3.57 -1.10 7.57
N ALA A 99 -3.19 -2.31 8.01
CA ALA A 99 -1.86 -2.86 7.82
C ALA A 99 -1.52 -2.99 6.33
N TYR A 100 -2.47 -3.52 5.52
CA TYR A 100 -2.30 -3.63 4.07
C TYR A 100 -2.11 -2.26 3.40
N ARG A 101 -2.89 -1.25 3.78
CA ARG A 101 -2.75 0.12 3.27
C ARG A 101 -1.36 0.69 3.57
N ARG A 102 -0.84 0.51 4.80
CA ARG A 102 0.51 0.93 5.18
C ARG A 102 1.59 0.19 4.38
N LEU A 103 1.48 -1.13 4.26
CA LEU A 103 2.38 -1.93 3.43
C LEU A 103 2.39 -1.45 1.98
N SER A 104 1.21 -1.14 1.44
CA SER A 104 1.07 -0.62 0.09
C SER A 104 1.80 0.69 -0.12
N HIS A 105 1.71 1.60 0.85
CA HIS A 105 2.44 2.87 0.81
C HIS A 105 3.95 2.65 0.79
N ILE A 106 4.48 1.77 1.64
CA ILE A 106 5.90 1.40 1.67
C ILE A 106 6.36 0.91 0.29
N ILE A 107 5.61 -0.03 -0.29
CA ILE A 107 5.97 -0.67 -1.57
C ILE A 107 5.86 0.31 -2.75
N VAL A 108 4.77 1.08 -2.82
CA VAL A 108 4.53 2.03 -3.92
C VAL A 108 5.52 3.19 -3.87
N HIS A 109 5.79 3.73 -2.67
CA HIS A 109 6.75 4.81 -2.50
C HIS A 109 8.18 4.37 -2.84
N ALA A 110 8.57 3.17 -2.45
CA ALA A 110 9.89 2.60 -2.81
C ALA A 110 10.05 2.40 -4.33
N GLY A 111 8.96 2.03 -5.01
CA GLY A 111 8.96 1.89 -6.47
C GLY A 111 8.87 3.21 -7.22
N ASN A 112 8.36 4.26 -6.59
CA ASN A 112 8.23 5.61 -7.15
C ASN A 112 8.17 6.66 -6.03
N PRO A 113 9.30 7.29 -5.68
CA PRO A 113 9.36 8.31 -4.62
C PRO A 113 8.47 9.53 -4.82
N GLN A 114 8.02 9.78 -6.06
CA GLN A 114 7.08 10.88 -6.39
C GLN A 114 5.61 10.55 -6.01
N THR A 115 5.35 9.33 -5.57
CA THR A 115 4.01 8.96 -5.09
C THR A 115 3.86 9.44 -3.66
N LEU A 116 2.96 10.39 -3.43
CA LEU A 116 2.74 10.93 -2.08
C LEU A 116 2.05 9.93 -1.16
N ILE A 117 2.47 10.00 0.09
CA ILE A 117 1.76 9.42 1.22
C ILE A 117 0.52 10.30 1.51
N PRO A 118 -0.62 9.72 1.87
CA PRO A 118 -1.90 10.45 2.07
C PRO A 118 -1.85 11.69 2.96
N SER A 119 -0.98 11.70 3.97
CA SER A 119 -0.88 12.79 4.95
C SER A 119 -0.32 14.11 4.39
N ALA A 120 0.31 14.09 3.23
CA ALA A 120 0.99 15.24 2.64
C ALA A 120 0.21 15.90 1.49
N MET A 121 -0.95 15.33 1.08
CA MET A 121 -1.70 15.86 -0.06
C MET A 121 -2.49 17.12 0.32
N GLU A 122 -2.26 18.20 -0.45
CA GLU A 122 -3.02 19.45 -0.34
C GLU A 122 -4.40 19.31 -0.99
N MET A 123 -5.47 19.56 -0.23
CA MET A 123 -6.85 19.41 -0.72
C MET A 123 -7.19 20.41 -1.83
N ASP A 124 -6.60 21.58 -1.83
CA ASP A 124 -6.79 22.55 -2.91
C ASP A 124 -6.16 22.07 -4.22
N ALA A 125 -4.94 21.51 -4.18
CA ALA A 125 -4.29 20.93 -5.34
C ALA A 125 -5.09 19.76 -5.93
N LEU A 126 -5.67 18.90 -5.07
CA LEU A 126 -6.55 17.83 -5.50
C LEU A 126 -7.83 18.35 -6.12
N TRP A 127 -8.48 19.36 -5.53
CA TRP A 127 -9.69 19.99 -6.06
C TRP A 127 -9.45 20.57 -7.46
N GLU A 128 -8.38 21.36 -7.62
CA GLU A 128 -7.99 21.92 -8.92
C GLU A 128 -7.69 20.82 -9.95
N PHE A 129 -7.01 19.76 -9.52
CA PHE A 129 -6.74 18.62 -10.38
C PHE A 129 -8.03 17.96 -10.89
N LEU A 130 -9.00 17.69 -10.02
CA LEU A 130 -10.28 17.07 -10.37
C LEU A 130 -11.11 17.99 -11.31
N PHE A 131 -11.01 19.30 -11.13
CA PHE A 131 -11.62 20.26 -12.02
C PHE A 131 -10.93 20.28 -13.40
N ASN A 132 -9.61 20.41 -13.42
CA ASN A 132 -8.84 20.51 -14.66
C ASN A 132 -8.83 19.23 -15.49
N THR A 133 -9.04 18.07 -14.89
CA THR A 133 -9.21 16.79 -15.61
C THR A 133 -10.64 16.55 -16.09
N GLY A 134 -11.57 17.49 -15.83
CA GLY A 134 -12.98 17.35 -16.19
C GLY A 134 -13.74 16.33 -15.33
N PHE A 135 -13.14 15.81 -14.26
CA PHE A 135 -13.88 14.99 -13.29
C PHE A 135 -14.99 15.78 -12.63
N ILE A 136 -14.70 17.04 -12.29
CA ILE A 136 -15.69 18.05 -11.87
C ILE A 136 -16.00 18.91 -13.13
N TYR A 137 -16.99 18.50 -13.91
CA TYR A 137 -17.40 19.26 -15.10
C TYR A 137 -18.29 20.48 -14.76
N PRO A 138 -18.44 21.47 -15.65
CA PRO A 138 -19.07 22.75 -15.32
C PRO A 138 -20.46 22.66 -14.67
N LYS A 139 -21.34 21.80 -15.17
CA LYS A 139 -22.67 21.58 -14.57
C LYS A 139 -22.57 21.01 -13.15
N LYS A 140 -21.67 20.04 -12.90
CA LYS A 140 -21.41 19.51 -11.57
C LYS A 140 -20.80 20.56 -10.66
N TYR A 141 -19.89 21.39 -11.18
CA TYR A 141 -19.28 22.48 -10.43
C TYR A 141 -20.31 23.47 -9.92
N GLN A 142 -21.26 23.90 -10.76
CA GLN A 142 -22.34 24.80 -10.34
C GLN A 142 -23.15 24.24 -9.16
N LEU A 143 -23.37 22.92 -9.13
CA LEU A 143 -24.12 22.28 -8.05
C LEU A 143 -23.34 22.17 -6.73
N ILE A 144 -22.02 21.98 -6.79
CA ILE A 144 -21.18 21.70 -5.62
C ILE A 144 -20.34 22.89 -5.15
N GLN A 145 -20.32 24.00 -5.90
CA GLN A 145 -19.49 25.16 -5.62
C GLN A 145 -19.79 25.76 -4.23
N SER A 146 -21.06 25.88 -3.86
CA SER A 146 -21.47 26.36 -2.53
C SER A 146 -21.04 25.44 -1.39
N SER A 147 -20.77 24.17 -1.68
CA SER A 147 -20.36 23.15 -0.72
C SER A 147 -18.88 22.77 -0.84
N ARG A 148 -18.06 23.56 -1.57
CA ARG A 148 -16.64 23.28 -1.83
C ARG A 148 -15.87 22.99 -0.55
N GLU A 149 -16.01 23.83 0.47
CA GLU A 149 -15.27 23.68 1.73
C GLU A 149 -15.76 22.45 2.53
N ALA A 150 -17.05 22.17 2.52
CA ALA A 150 -17.61 20.95 3.11
C ALA A 150 -17.09 19.69 2.40
N PHE A 151 -16.97 19.74 1.07
CA PHE A 151 -16.37 18.68 0.27
C PHE A 151 -14.90 18.45 0.65
N LYS A 152 -14.09 19.51 0.65
CA LYS A 152 -12.67 19.43 1.03
C LYS A 152 -12.49 18.89 2.45
N GLY A 153 -13.30 19.37 3.39
CA GLY A 153 -13.30 18.91 4.77
C GLY A 153 -13.64 17.41 4.90
N THR A 154 -14.62 16.94 4.12
CA THR A 154 -15.00 15.52 4.10
C THR A 154 -13.88 14.65 3.54
N TYR A 155 -13.30 15.00 2.39
CA TYR A 155 -12.18 14.26 1.81
C TYR A 155 -10.93 14.33 2.68
N SER A 156 -10.64 15.48 3.31
CA SER A 156 -9.54 15.57 4.25
C SER A 156 -9.69 14.57 5.40
N ARG A 157 -10.89 14.44 5.98
CA ARG A 157 -11.14 13.44 7.02
C ARG A 157 -10.99 12.02 6.49
N ILE A 158 -11.60 11.70 5.35
CA ILE A 158 -11.55 10.36 4.75
C ILE A 158 -10.10 9.96 4.46
N TYR A 159 -9.28 10.86 3.89
CA TYR A 159 -7.94 10.53 3.44
C TYR A 159 -6.87 10.57 4.54
N ARG A 160 -7.07 11.37 5.60
CA ARG A 160 -6.07 11.53 6.67
C ARG A 160 -6.28 10.63 7.89
N GLU A 161 -7.51 10.21 8.16
CA GLU A 161 -7.87 9.51 9.40
C GLU A 161 -7.70 7.98 9.34
N GLU A 162 -6.85 7.42 8.53
CA GLU A 162 -6.58 5.97 8.46
C GLU A 162 -7.84 5.07 8.62
N GLN A 163 -8.94 5.47 7.99
CA GLN A 163 -10.19 4.72 8.08
C GLN A 163 -10.11 3.41 7.31
N GLU A 164 -10.84 2.38 7.77
CA GLU A 164 -10.91 1.08 7.09
C GLU A 164 -11.78 1.10 5.81
N ILE A 165 -12.28 2.25 5.43
CA ILE A 165 -13.23 2.43 4.34
C ILE A 165 -12.61 3.05 3.09
N GLU A 166 -11.32 3.40 3.14
CA GLU A 166 -10.70 4.18 2.06
C GLU A 166 -9.23 3.80 1.86
N ALA A 167 -8.78 3.80 0.60
CA ALA A 167 -7.39 3.93 0.21
C ALA A 167 -7.27 4.76 -1.07
N HIS A 168 -6.19 5.53 -1.18
CA HIS A 168 -5.92 6.31 -2.38
C HIS A 168 -4.45 6.30 -2.75
N MET A 169 -4.17 6.62 -4.01
CA MET A 169 -2.84 6.86 -4.54
C MET A 169 -2.83 8.17 -5.33
N THR A 170 -1.84 9.01 -5.06
CA THR A 170 -1.66 10.28 -5.75
C THR A 170 -0.24 10.37 -6.30
N LEU A 171 -0.12 10.66 -7.59
CA LEU A 171 1.14 11.03 -8.22
C LEU A 171 1.25 12.54 -8.23
N GLN A 172 2.24 13.07 -7.52
CA GLN A 172 2.51 14.50 -7.43
C GLN A 172 3.96 14.80 -7.76
N GLU A 173 4.19 15.92 -8.42
CA GLU A 173 5.53 16.44 -8.73
C GLU A 173 5.46 17.97 -8.65
N ASN A 174 6.39 18.60 -7.91
CA ASN A 174 6.44 20.06 -7.70
C ASN A 174 5.07 20.65 -7.27
N ASP A 175 4.50 20.10 -6.21
CA ASP A 175 3.18 20.49 -5.63
C ASP A 175 1.98 20.40 -6.58
N ARG A 176 2.16 19.75 -7.73
CA ARG A 176 1.13 19.57 -8.73
C ARG A 176 0.71 18.10 -8.84
N VAL A 177 -0.58 17.83 -8.70
CA VAL A 177 -1.16 16.49 -8.87
C VAL A 177 -1.26 16.14 -10.35
N TYR A 178 -0.75 14.98 -10.75
CA TYR A 178 -0.80 14.46 -12.12
C TYR A 178 -1.70 13.25 -12.29
N ALA A 179 -1.87 12.48 -11.24
CA ALA A 179 -2.82 11.39 -11.25
C ALA A 179 -3.33 11.12 -9.84
N HIS A 180 -4.57 10.72 -9.73
CA HIS A 180 -5.19 10.36 -8.46
C HIS A 180 -6.20 9.25 -8.69
N VAL A 181 -6.23 8.31 -7.76
CA VAL A 181 -7.28 7.30 -7.65
C VAL A 181 -7.60 7.09 -6.18
N ALA A 182 -8.87 7.03 -5.87
CA ALA A 182 -9.35 6.62 -4.56
C ALA A 182 -10.28 5.42 -4.71
N ILE A 183 -10.28 4.56 -3.72
CA ILE A 183 -11.23 3.47 -3.57
C ILE A 183 -11.97 3.64 -2.24
N LEU A 184 -13.26 3.39 -2.26
CA LEU A 184 -14.12 3.48 -1.08
C LEU A 184 -14.83 2.16 -0.85
N ARG A 185 -14.91 1.73 0.40
CA ARG A 185 -15.71 0.57 0.81
C ARG A 185 -17.19 0.96 0.79
N ALA A 186 -17.87 0.65 -0.30
CA ALA A 186 -19.29 0.98 -0.48
C ALA A 186 -20.23 0.08 0.32
N TYR A 187 -19.87 -1.20 0.48
CA TYR A 187 -20.56 -2.20 1.30
C TYR A 187 -19.52 -3.09 1.98
N GLN A 188 -19.94 -3.94 2.91
CA GLN A 188 -19.04 -4.77 3.72
C GLN A 188 -17.96 -5.51 2.91
N ARG A 189 -18.30 -6.02 1.73
CA ARG A 189 -17.40 -6.80 0.85
C ARG A 189 -17.28 -6.22 -0.56
N THR A 190 -17.70 -4.96 -0.73
CA THR A 190 -17.74 -4.29 -2.03
C THR A 190 -16.99 -2.97 -1.99
N TRP A 191 -16.06 -2.81 -2.91
CA TRP A 191 -15.27 -1.60 -3.04
C TRP A 191 -15.60 -0.88 -4.35
N MET A 192 -15.63 0.43 -4.31
CA MET A 192 -15.90 1.28 -5.47
C MET A 192 -14.65 2.07 -5.81
N VAL A 193 -14.22 2.00 -7.07
CA VAL A 193 -13.19 2.89 -7.59
C VAL A 193 -13.80 4.26 -7.81
N HIS A 194 -13.30 5.22 -7.07
CA HIS A 194 -13.77 6.59 -7.02
C HIS A 194 -12.62 7.54 -7.40
N HIS A 195 -12.93 8.65 -8.08
CA HIS A 195 -11.92 9.66 -8.46
C HIS A 195 -10.72 9.13 -9.28
N LEU A 196 -10.94 8.25 -10.23
CA LEU A 196 -9.87 7.87 -11.16
C LEU A 196 -9.68 8.96 -12.22
N ALA A 197 -8.59 9.71 -12.10
CA ALA A 197 -8.24 10.78 -13.03
C ALA A 197 -6.73 10.88 -13.24
N ALA A 198 -6.31 11.29 -14.44
CA ALA A 198 -4.92 11.54 -14.78
C ALA A 198 -4.81 12.65 -15.83
N ARG A 199 -3.71 13.41 -15.78
CA ARG A 199 -3.31 14.35 -16.82
C ARG A 199 -1.92 13.99 -17.35
N PRO A 200 -1.58 14.38 -18.59
CA PRO A 200 -0.27 14.10 -19.16
C PRO A 200 0.86 14.69 -18.29
N LEU A 201 1.92 13.91 -18.12
CA LEU A 201 3.19 14.36 -17.59
C LEU A 201 4.26 14.01 -18.63
N SER A 202 5.11 14.95 -18.99
CA SER A 202 6.09 14.78 -20.06
C SER A 202 6.87 13.47 -19.91
N GLY A 203 6.87 12.66 -20.98
CA GLY A 203 7.55 11.36 -21.01
C GLY A 203 6.93 10.24 -20.14
N LYS A 204 5.79 10.48 -19.47
CA LYS A 204 5.15 9.48 -18.60
C LYS A 204 3.69 9.24 -18.99
N HIS A 205 3.31 7.97 -19.09
CA HIS A 205 1.90 7.55 -19.26
C HIS A 205 1.20 7.48 -17.89
N THR A 206 0.87 8.64 -17.31
CA THR A 206 0.35 8.75 -15.94
C THR A 206 -0.92 7.93 -15.70
N GLY A 207 -1.86 7.92 -16.64
CA GLY A 207 -3.07 7.11 -16.54
C GLY A 207 -2.78 5.60 -16.49
N LEU A 208 -1.87 5.12 -17.35
CA LEU A 208 -1.44 3.72 -17.34
C LEU A 208 -0.67 3.36 -16.06
N PHE A 209 0.14 4.29 -15.55
CA PHE A 209 0.84 4.13 -14.29
C PHE A 209 -0.13 3.90 -13.12
N VAL A 210 -1.14 4.78 -12.98
CA VAL A 210 -2.16 4.67 -11.93
C VAL A 210 -2.97 3.39 -12.07
N LEU A 211 -3.40 3.06 -13.31
CA LEU A 211 -4.14 1.84 -13.58
C LEU A 211 -3.35 0.57 -13.19
N LYS A 212 -2.08 0.49 -13.55
CA LYS A 212 -1.22 -0.63 -13.18
C LYS A 212 -1.06 -0.76 -11.66
N ASN A 213 -0.92 0.35 -10.96
CA ASN A 213 -0.75 0.32 -9.50
C ASN A 213 -2.06 -0.05 -8.79
N ILE A 214 -3.20 0.44 -9.26
CA ILE A 214 -4.50 0.06 -8.67
C ILE A 214 -4.80 -1.43 -8.88
N ILE A 215 -4.49 -1.98 -10.06
CA ILE A 215 -4.64 -3.42 -10.32
C ILE A 215 -3.76 -4.25 -9.36
N LYS A 216 -2.50 -3.86 -9.17
CA LYS A 216 -1.60 -4.53 -8.21
C LYS A 216 -2.10 -4.42 -6.78
N TYR A 217 -2.64 -3.26 -6.41
CA TYR A 217 -3.23 -3.03 -5.11
C TYR A 217 -4.40 -3.98 -4.86
N PHE A 218 -5.31 -4.12 -5.81
CA PHE A 218 -6.44 -5.04 -5.70
C PHE A 218 -6.00 -6.51 -5.71
N ASP A 219 -5.07 -6.90 -6.56
CA ASP A 219 -4.53 -8.27 -6.56
C ASP A 219 -3.96 -8.66 -5.19
N GLY A 220 -3.34 -7.71 -4.49
CA GLY A 220 -2.91 -7.90 -3.11
C GLY A 220 -4.07 -8.02 -2.13
N LEU A 221 -5.10 -7.17 -2.23
CA LEU A 221 -6.26 -7.19 -1.32
C LEU A 221 -7.00 -8.54 -1.33
N TYR A 222 -7.16 -9.17 -2.50
CA TYR A 222 -7.81 -10.48 -2.62
C TYR A 222 -7.06 -11.62 -1.91
N ARG A 223 -5.81 -11.41 -1.52
CA ARG A 223 -4.99 -12.45 -0.90
C ARG A 223 -5.30 -12.65 0.58
N TYR A 224 -5.84 -11.63 1.24
CA TYR A 224 -5.95 -11.61 2.70
C TYR A 224 -7.38 -11.85 3.16
N PRO A 225 -7.63 -12.98 3.87
CA PRO A 225 -8.96 -13.35 4.35
C PRO A 225 -9.61 -12.26 5.22
N SER A 226 -8.82 -11.56 6.03
CA SER A 226 -9.33 -10.52 6.93
C SER A 226 -9.84 -9.26 6.21
N ILE A 227 -9.47 -9.05 4.93
CA ILE A 227 -9.89 -7.86 4.17
C ILE A 227 -11.26 -8.05 3.50
N GLN A 228 -11.59 -9.27 3.10
CA GLN A 228 -12.91 -9.67 2.57
C GLN A 228 -13.41 -8.80 1.40
N ILE A 229 -12.76 -8.88 0.25
CA ILE A 229 -13.23 -8.30 -1.01
C ILE A 229 -13.91 -9.36 -1.87
N ASP A 230 -15.17 -9.11 -2.30
CA ASP A 230 -15.88 -9.94 -3.28
C ASP A 230 -16.15 -9.19 -4.57
N HIS A 231 -16.46 -7.91 -4.47
CA HIS A 231 -16.91 -7.12 -5.62
C HIS A 231 -16.16 -5.80 -5.71
N MET A 232 -15.91 -5.40 -6.98
CA MET A 232 -15.44 -4.07 -7.32
C MET A 232 -16.41 -3.38 -8.25
N ILE A 233 -16.78 -2.14 -7.94
CA ILE A 233 -17.63 -1.29 -8.74
C ILE A 233 -16.78 -0.22 -9.43
N PHE A 234 -16.93 -0.11 -10.73
CA PHE A 234 -16.41 0.98 -11.54
C PHE A 234 -17.56 1.67 -12.21
N TYR A 235 -17.50 2.99 -12.32
CA TYR A 235 -18.42 3.73 -13.15
C TYR A 235 -17.67 4.53 -14.20
N PHE A 236 -18.19 4.49 -15.40
CA PHE A 236 -17.63 5.19 -16.55
C PHE A 236 -18.66 6.20 -17.04
N ARG A 237 -18.17 7.31 -17.60
CA ARG A 237 -19.05 8.17 -18.37
C ARG A 237 -19.36 7.51 -19.72
N PRO A 238 -20.60 7.62 -20.21
CA PRO A 238 -20.93 7.25 -21.58
C PRO A 238 -20.22 8.14 -22.59
#